data_f9f2f9be2744cc9342819e1f33e1b740
#
_entry.id   f9f2f9be2744cc9342819e1f33e1b740
#
_cell.length_a   1.000
_cell.length_b   1.000
_cell.length_c   1.000
_cell.angle_alpha   90.00
_cell.angle_beta   90.00
_cell.angle_gamma   90.00
#
_symmetry.space_group_name_H-M   'P 1'
#
loop_
_entity.id
_entity.type
_entity.pdbx_description
1 polymer ?
#
loop_
_entity_poly.entity_id
_entity_poly.type
_entity_poly.pdbx_seq_one_letter_code
_entity_poly.pdbx_strand_id
1 'polypeptide(L)'
;VDASDPDAVTALLVEHRCDVVMNATDPRFVMPLFTAALAGGANYLDMAMSLSKPHPVEPYSQTGVKLGDEQFALADKWEASGQLALVGMGIEPGLADVFARYAADELFSEIEELGVRDGANLAVSGFDFAPSFSIWTTIEECLNPPVIYEKDRGWFTTPPFSEPEVFEFPEGIGPVECVNVEHEEVLLMPRWVDAGRVTFKYGLGEEFINVLQVLHKLGLDSTIPVQVGGVKVSPRDVVAAVLPNPAHLGDRMSGKTCAGLWVKGTGKDGAPRQVYLYHVVDNDWSMREYGAQAVVWQTALNPVVALELLASGVWSNMVRCRRAGTGGPAAQAVPGPGDRLRVALGDA
;
A
#
# COMPACT_ATOMS: atom_id res chain seq x y z
N VAL A 1 11.29 3.18 23.39
CA VAL A 1 12.17 3.87 22.43
C VAL A 1 11.31 4.74 21.53
N ASP A 2 11.77 5.94 21.23
CA ASP A 2 11.15 6.82 20.24
C ASP A 2 11.53 6.33 18.83
N ALA A 3 10.55 6.03 18.01
CA ALA A 3 10.77 5.54 16.63
C ALA A 3 11.36 6.63 15.69
N SER A 4 11.31 7.89 16.09
CA SER A 4 11.94 9.00 15.35
C SER A 4 13.44 9.17 15.65
N ASP A 5 13.99 8.45 16.64
CA ASP A 5 15.40 8.48 17.02
C ASP A 5 16.12 7.21 16.50
N PRO A 6 16.77 7.28 15.32
CA PRO A 6 17.43 6.13 14.72
C PRO A 6 18.60 5.60 15.55
N ASP A 7 19.28 6.45 16.31
CA ASP A 7 20.41 6.03 17.14
C ASP A 7 19.93 5.20 18.35
N ALA A 8 18.85 5.62 18.99
CA ALA A 8 18.23 4.88 20.09
C ALA A 8 17.66 3.55 19.63
N VAL A 9 17.02 3.51 18.43
CA VAL A 9 16.53 2.26 17.83
C VAL A 9 17.70 1.35 17.47
N THR A 10 18.77 1.87 16.85
CA THR A 10 19.99 1.10 16.52
C THR A 10 20.58 0.45 17.77
N ALA A 11 20.72 1.21 18.86
CA ALA A 11 21.25 0.68 20.12
C ALA A 11 20.40 -0.49 20.65
N LEU A 12 19.07 -0.37 20.58
CA LEU A 12 18.14 -1.43 20.99
C LEU A 12 18.30 -2.70 20.13
N LEU A 13 18.40 -2.54 18.79
CA LEU A 13 18.58 -3.67 17.86
C LEU A 13 19.88 -4.43 18.14
N VAL A 14 20.97 -3.71 18.38
CA VAL A 14 22.27 -4.31 18.72
C VAL A 14 22.23 -5.00 20.09
N GLU A 15 21.66 -4.37 21.11
CA GLU A 15 21.53 -4.93 22.47
C GLU A 15 20.77 -6.23 22.46
N HIS A 16 19.63 -6.29 21.74
CA HIS A 16 18.77 -7.46 21.68
C HIS A 16 19.12 -8.44 20.55
N ARG A 17 20.12 -8.13 19.72
CA ARG A 17 20.54 -8.95 18.56
C ARG A 17 19.36 -9.29 17.66
N CYS A 18 18.59 -8.29 17.28
CA CYS A 18 17.42 -8.48 16.44
C CYS A 18 17.81 -8.91 15.02
N ASP A 19 17.18 -9.97 14.50
CA ASP A 19 17.41 -10.45 13.14
C ASP A 19 16.64 -9.63 12.09
N VAL A 20 15.47 -9.08 12.49
CA VAL A 20 14.59 -8.34 11.61
C VAL A 20 13.84 -7.23 12.36
N VAL A 21 13.67 -6.09 11.71
CA VAL A 21 12.76 -5.03 12.12
C VAL A 21 11.53 -5.11 11.22
N MET A 22 10.35 -5.36 11.80
CA MET A 22 9.08 -5.17 11.11
C MET A 22 8.53 -3.80 11.51
N ASN A 23 8.51 -2.88 10.56
CA ASN A 23 7.94 -1.55 10.76
C ASN A 23 6.43 -1.57 10.49
N ALA A 24 5.64 -1.54 11.55
CA ALA A 24 4.17 -1.44 11.51
C ALA A 24 3.71 -0.09 12.10
N THR A 25 4.50 0.96 11.89
CA THR A 25 4.22 2.31 12.39
C THR A 25 3.77 3.22 11.25
N ASP A 26 3.42 4.45 11.58
CA ASP A 26 3.07 5.51 10.64
C ASP A 26 4.21 5.76 9.61
N PRO A 27 3.92 6.07 8.33
CA PRO A 27 4.93 6.32 7.29
C PRO A 27 6.00 7.37 7.64
N ARG A 28 5.71 8.29 8.56
CA ARG A 28 6.70 9.27 9.06
C ARG A 28 7.92 8.64 9.73
N PHE A 29 7.80 7.41 10.23
CA PHE A 29 8.87 6.68 10.90
C PHE A 29 9.62 5.71 9.99
N VAL A 30 9.26 5.61 8.71
CA VAL A 30 9.89 4.69 7.76
C VAL A 30 11.40 4.92 7.68
N MET A 31 11.86 6.14 7.36
CA MET A 31 13.28 6.39 7.17
C MET A 31 14.10 6.28 8.46
N PRO A 32 13.66 6.77 9.64
CA PRO A 32 14.36 6.51 10.90
C PRO A 32 14.55 5.02 11.19
N LEU A 33 13.50 4.21 11.06
CA LEU A 33 13.57 2.77 11.33
C LEU A 33 14.35 2.01 10.26
N PHE A 34 14.22 2.39 8.99
CA PHE A 34 14.95 1.81 7.86
C PHE A 34 16.47 2.01 8.02
N THR A 35 16.90 3.20 8.39
CA THR A 35 18.32 3.50 8.60
C THR A 35 18.85 2.87 9.88
N ALA A 36 18.05 2.81 10.93
CA ALA A 36 18.41 2.12 12.17
C ALA A 36 18.60 0.62 11.97
N ALA A 37 17.75 -0.04 11.19
CA ALA A 37 17.87 -1.45 10.86
C ALA A 37 19.18 -1.73 10.10
N LEU A 38 19.51 -0.92 9.09
CA LEU A 38 20.77 -1.03 8.36
C LEU A 38 21.99 -0.85 9.27
N ALA A 39 21.98 0.17 10.14
CA ALA A 39 23.08 0.44 11.05
C ALA A 39 23.21 -0.62 12.16
N GLY A 40 22.09 -1.18 12.62
CA GLY A 40 22.02 -2.20 13.66
C GLY A 40 22.30 -3.63 13.18
N GLY A 41 22.47 -3.83 11.89
CA GLY A 41 22.74 -5.16 11.31
C GLY A 41 21.51 -6.06 11.21
N ALA A 42 20.28 -5.52 11.25
CA ALA A 42 19.03 -6.26 11.13
C ALA A 42 18.45 -6.16 9.71
N ASN A 43 17.73 -7.20 9.27
CA ASN A 43 16.88 -7.11 8.09
C ASN A 43 15.71 -6.14 8.35
N TYR A 44 15.07 -5.66 7.30
CA TYR A 44 13.97 -4.71 7.40
C TYR A 44 12.76 -5.18 6.61
N LEU A 45 11.58 -4.94 7.16
CA LEU A 45 10.28 -5.18 6.52
C LEU A 45 9.33 -4.05 6.88
N ASP A 46 8.64 -3.48 5.91
CA ASP A 46 7.54 -2.53 6.13
C ASP A 46 6.30 -2.84 5.27
N MET A 47 5.23 -2.10 5.53
CA MET A 47 3.95 -2.17 4.82
C MET A 47 3.62 -0.86 4.10
N ALA A 48 4.53 0.13 4.14
CA ALA A 48 4.44 1.40 3.45
C ALA A 48 5.86 1.87 3.12
N MET A 49 6.01 2.81 2.19
CA MET A 49 7.32 3.34 1.81
C MET A 49 7.55 4.76 2.35
N SER A 50 8.76 5.30 2.13
CA SER A 50 9.07 6.68 2.50
C SER A 50 8.19 7.67 1.74
N LEU A 51 7.77 8.73 2.43
CA LEU A 51 6.82 9.72 1.93
C LEU A 51 7.32 10.45 0.69
N SER A 52 6.39 10.81 -0.17
CA SER A 52 6.61 11.64 -1.35
C SER A 52 6.72 13.13 -0.99
N LYS A 53 7.16 13.93 -1.98
CA LYS A 53 7.06 15.40 -1.93
C LYS A 53 6.64 15.87 -3.31
N PRO A 54 5.48 16.55 -3.43
CA PRO A 54 5.00 17.06 -4.71
C PRO A 54 6.01 17.98 -5.41
N HIS A 55 5.98 17.98 -6.75
CA HIS A 55 6.82 18.89 -7.53
C HIS A 55 6.48 20.35 -7.20
N PRO A 56 7.47 21.21 -6.88
CA PRO A 56 7.21 22.52 -6.28
C PRO A 56 6.53 23.53 -7.22
N VAL A 57 6.56 23.28 -8.53
CA VAL A 57 6.01 24.21 -9.55
C VAL A 57 4.84 23.58 -10.32
N GLU A 58 4.96 22.31 -10.67
CA GLU A 58 3.97 21.60 -11.51
C GLU A 58 3.52 20.28 -10.85
N PRO A 59 2.87 20.36 -9.67
CA PRO A 59 2.56 19.16 -8.88
C PRO A 59 1.55 18.22 -9.56
N TYR A 60 0.80 18.66 -10.55
CA TYR A 60 -0.24 17.90 -11.24
C TYR A 60 0.15 17.45 -12.65
N SER A 61 1.43 17.48 -12.98
CA SER A 61 1.93 17.02 -14.29
C SER A 61 3.30 16.36 -14.19
N GLN A 62 4.10 16.70 -13.16
CA GLN A 62 5.45 16.21 -12.95
C GLN A 62 5.59 15.63 -11.54
N THR A 63 6.30 14.51 -11.44
CA THR A 63 6.67 13.94 -10.15
C THR A 63 7.72 14.82 -9.46
N GLY A 64 7.59 14.97 -8.13
CA GLY A 64 8.65 15.45 -7.27
C GLY A 64 9.48 14.28 -6.74
N VAL A 65 9.71 14.22 -5.41
CA VAL A 65 10.19 13.02 -4.73
C VAL A 65 9.03 12.03 -4.68
N LYS A 66 9.23 10.82 -5.18
CA LYS A 66 8.20 9.77 -5.20
C LYS A 66 8.26 8.95 -3.92
N LEU A 67 7.16 8.29 -3.57
CA LEU A 67 7.15 7.27 -2.51
C LEU A 67 8.29 6.27 -2.72
N GLY A 68 9.05 5.97 -1.67
CA GLY A 68 10.17 5.03 -1.70
C GLY A 68 11.47 5.55 -2.27
N ASP A 69 11.54 6.72 -2.91
CA ASP A 69 12.78 7.22 -3.52
C ASP A 69 13.94 7.31 -2.50
N GLU A 70 13.65 7.72 -1.26
CA GLU A 70 14.68 7.81 -0.20
C GLU A 70 15.18 6.41 0.24
N GLN A 71 14.31 5.41 0.28
CA GLN A 71 14.69 4.01 0.57
C GLN A 71 15.51 3.41 -0.59
N PHE A 72 15.05 3.56 -1.84
CA PHE A 72 15.76 3.06 -3.01
C PHE A 72 17.12 3.71 -3.22
N ALA A 73 17.31 4.96 -2.80
CA ALA A 73 18.62 5.63 -2.81
C ALA A 73 19.67 4.95 -1.91
N LEU A 74 19.25 4.11 -0.97
CA LEU A 74 20.12 3.34 -0.09
C LEU A 74 20.31 1.88 -0.52
N ALA A 75 19.78 1.47 -1.68
CA ALA A 75 19.81 0.09 -2.16
C ALA A 75 21.23 -0.50 -2.19
N ASP A 76 22.22 0.24 -2.72
CA ASP A 76 23.62 -0.20 -2.77
C ASP A 76 24.22 -0.45 -1.37
N LYS A 77 23.80 0.34 -0.36
CA LYS A 77 24.27 0.15 1.02
C LYS A 77 23.68 -1.11 1.63
N TRP A 78 22.40 -1.38 1.39
CA TRP A 78 21.74 -2.62 1.81
C TRP A 78 22.36 -3.84 1.14
N GLU A 79 22.61 -3.77 -0.16
CA GLU A 79 23.31 -4.85 -0.87
C GLU A 79 24.73 -5.09 -0.33
N ALA A 80 25.50 -4.03 -0.09
CA ALA A 80 26.83 -4.13 0.46
C ALA A 80 26.88 -4.69 1.89
N SER A 81 25.83 -4.46 2.69
CA SER A 81 25.72 -5.02 4.06
C SER A 81 25.37 -6.50 4.08
N GLY A 82 24.86 -7.06 2.97
CA GLY A 82 24.35 -8.43 2.90
C GLY A 82 23.02 -8.65 3.61
N GLN A 83 22.37 -7.58 4.06
CA GLN A 83 21.07 -7.60 4.70
C GLN A 83 19.95 -7.47 3.64
N LEU A 84 18.74 -7.86 4.01
CA LEU A 84 17.54 -7.70 3.20
C LEU A 84 16.71 -6.53 3.71
N ALA A 85 16.30 -5.64 2.79
CA ALA A 85 15.19 -4.72 3.01
C ALA A 85 14.03 -5.12 2.08
N LEU A 86 12.91 -5.54 2.67
CA LEU A 86 11.67 -5.84 1.98
C LEU A 86 10.69 -4.71 2.25
N VAL A 87 10.49 -3.84 1.25
CA VAL A 87 9.67 -2.64 1.39
C VAL A 87 8.31 -2.82 0.73
N GLY A 88 7.26 -2.25 1.34
CA GLY A 88 5.92 -2.30 0.80
C GLY A 88 5.31 -3.70 0.79
N MET A 89 5.37 -4.45 1.91
CA MET A 89 4.88 -5.83 2.01
C MET A 89 3.59 -5.92 2.84
N GLY A 90 2.62 -5.06 2.54
CA GLY A 90 1.27 -5.09 3.07
C GLY A 90 0.29 -5.78 2.11
N ILE A 91 -0.96 -5.35 2.14
CA ILE A 91 -1.96 -5.73 1.15
C ILE A 91 -1.81 -4.87 -0.10
N GLU A 92 -1.75 -3.60 0.10
CA GLU A 92 -1.45 -2.52 -0.82
C GLU A 92 -0.59 -1.49 -0.07
N PRO A 93 0.67 -1.40 -0.44
CA PRO A 93 1.44 -2.24 -1.36
C PRO A 93 1.74 -3.64 -0.82
N GLY A 94 2.00 -4.60 -1.73
CA GLY A 94 2.50 -5.94 -1.42
C GLY A 94 1.76 -7.05 -2.14
N LEU A 95 0.55 -7.47 -1.71
CA LEU A 95 -0.17 -8.55 -2.37
C LEU A 95 -0.53 -8.20 -3.82
N ALA A 96 -0.90 -6.95 -4.09
CA ALA A 96 -1.16 -6.48 -5.44
C ALA A 96 0.08 -6.61 -6.36
N ASP A 97 1.29 -6.38 -5.83
CA ASP A 97 2.55 -6.59 -6.57
C ASP A 97 2.81 -8.07 -6.86
N VAL A 98 2.48 -8.96 -5.90
CA VAL A 98 2.53 -10.42 -6.11
C VAL A 98 1.53 -10.84 -7.18
N PHE A 99 0.32 -10.29 -7.19
CA PHE A 99 -0.67 -10.52 -8.25
C PHE A 99 -0.17 -10.04 -9.62
N ALA A 100 0.51 -8.89 -9.70
CA ALA A 100 1.09 -8.40 -10.94
C ALA A 100 2.16 -9.34 -11.48
N ARG A 101 3.02 -9.86 -10.59
CA ARG A 101 4.04 -10.84 -10.98
C ARG A 101 3.39 -12.16 -11.42
N TYR A 102 2.41 -12.66 -10.70
CA TYR A 102 1.65 -13.86 -11.06
C TYR A 102 0.95 -13.69 -12.42
N ALA A 103 0.30 -12.55 -12.65
CA ALA A 103 -0.36 -12.27 -13.93
C ALA A 103 0.63 -12.31 -15.10
N ALA A 104 1.81 -11.68 -14.95
CA ALA A 104 2.84 -11.67 -15.96
C ALA A 104 3.45 -13.06 -16.22
N ASP A 105 3.65 -13.85 -15.17
CA ASP A 105 4.27 -15.17 -15.30
C ASP A 105 3.30 -16.23 -15.83
N GLU A 106 2.04 -16.19 -15.41
CA GLU A 106 1.12 -17.31 -15.62
C GLU A 106 -0.06 -16.98 -16.55
N LEU A 107 -0.54 -15.74 -16.61
CA LEU A 107 -1.81 -15.44 -17.25
C LEU A 107 -1.69 -14.68 -18.57
N PHE A 108 -0.72 -13.76 -18.68
CA PHE A 108 -0.61 -12.84 -19.80
C PHE A 108 0.71 -13.02 -20.57
N SER A 109 0.67 -12.85 -21.89
CA SER A 109 1.84 -12.71 -22.74
C SER A 109 2.23 -11.24 -22.94
N GLU A 110 1.25 -10.33 -22.83
CA GLU A 110 1.44 -8.88 -22.90
C GLU A 110 0.43 -8.22 -21.96
N ILE A 111 0.88 -7.26 -21.17
CA ILE A 111 0.05 -6.50 -20.24
C ILE A 111 -0.09 -5.06 -20.74
N GLU A 112 -1.31 -4.68 -21.11
CA GLU A 112 -1.65 -3.32 -21.50
C GLU A 112 -1.77 -2.42 -20.27
N GLU A 113 -2.48 -2.90 -19.23
CA GLU A 113 -2.73 -2.14 -18.00
C GLU A 113 -2.74 -3.04 -16.77
N LEU A 114 -2.10 -2.54 -15.71
CA LEU A 114 -2.22 -2.98 -14.32
C LEU A 114 -2.97 -1.88 -13.56
N GLY A 115 -4.14 -2.21 -13.05
CA GLY A 115 -4.96 -1.26 -12.31
C GLY A 115 -5.29 -1.81 -10.92
N VAL A 116 -4.64 -1.30 -9.88
CA VAL A 116 -5.07 -1.63 -8.52
C VAL A 116 -6.42 -0.97 -8.27
N ARG A 117 -7.36 -1.76 -7.75
CA ARG A 117 -8.70 -1.33 -7.34
C ARG A 117 -8.96 -1.83 -5.94
N ASP A 118 -9.06 -0.89 -5.03
CA ASP A 118 -9.40 -1.13 -3.63
C ASP A 118 -10.75 -0.47 -3.33
N GLY A 119 -11.64 -1.20 -2.68
CA GLY A 119 -12.98 -0.70 -2.36
C GLY A 119 -13.65 -1.51 -1.28
N ALA A 120 -14.71 -0.95 -0.73
CA ALA A 120 -15.44 -1.53 0.39
C ALA A 120 -16.90 -1.15 0.38
N ASN A 121 -17.72 -1.94 1.08
CA ASN A 121 -19.04 -1.54 1.55
C ASN A 121 -19.08 -1.47 3.08
N LEU A 122 -17.94 -1.15 3.72
CA LEU A 122 -17.83 -1.01 5.16
C LEU A 122 -18.69 0.15 5.67
N ALA A 123 -19.46 -0.11 6.71
CA ALA A 123 -20.27 0.88 7.41
C ALA A 123 -19.92 0.88 8.89
N VAL A 124 -19.73 2.07 9.48
CA VAL A 124 -19.42 2.25 10.90
C VAL A 124 -20.63 2.87 11.60
N SER A 125 -21.19 2.15 12.57
CA SER A 125 -22.38 2.63 13.31
C SER A 125 -22.02 3.61 14.42
N GLY A 126 -22.91 4.62 14.62
CA GLY A 126 -22.82 5.57 15.74
C GLY A 126 -21.91 6.78 15.48
N PHE A 127 -21.52 7.03 14.24
CA PHE A 127 -20.77 8.20 13.80
C PHE A 127 -21.37 8.72 12.49
N ASP A 128 -21.42 10.03 12.32
CA ASP A 128 -21.78 10.65 11.04
C ASP A 128 -20.65 10.47 10.00
N PHE A 129 -19.41 10.43 10.46
CA PHE A 129 -18.24 10.12 9.65
C PHE A 129 -17.20 9.40 10.50
N ALA A 130 -16.68 8.28 10.00
CA ALA A 130 -15.61 7.52 10.65
C ALA A 130 -14.72 6.86 9.59
N PRO A 131 -13.39 7.06 9.66
CA PRO A 131 -12.47 6.38 8.77
C PRO A 131 -12.34 4.90 9.16
N SER A 132 -12.22 4.01 8.19
CA SER A 132 -11.91 2.59 8.41
C SER A 132 -10.42 2.32 8.57
N PHE A 133 -9.58 3.30 8.21
CA PHE A 133 -8.12 3.29 8.29
C PHE A 133 -7.59 4.59 8.92
N SER A 134 -6.26 4.72 9.07
CA SER A 134 -5.63 5.94 9.57
C SER A 134 -6.02 7.15 8.72
N ILE A 135 -6.79 8.07 9.29
CA ILE A 135 -7.19 9.28 8.55
C ILE A 135 -5.99 10.15 8.18
N TRP A 136 -4.91 10.12 8.97
CA TRP A 136 -3.70 10.85 8.67
C TRP A 136 -3.06 10.34 7.36
N THR A 137 -2.97 9.00 7.22
CA THR A 137 -2.44 8.32 6.03
C THR A 137 -3.38 8.49 4.84
N THR A 138 -4.69 8.32 5.05
CA THR A 138 -5.69 8.51 3.99
C THR A 138 -5.68 9.94 3.42
N ILE A 139 -5.48 10.97 4.26
CA ILE A 139 -5.31 12.36 3.79
C ILE A 139 -4.04 12.48 2.93
N GLU A 140 -2.94 11.85 3.32
CA GLU A 140 -1.69 11.86 2.56
C GLU A 140 -1.90 11.25 1.17
N GLU A 141 -2.39 10.03 1.11
CA GLU A 141 -2.59 9.28 -0.12
C GLU A 141 -3.61 9.94 -1.06
N CYS A 142 -4.73 10.44 -0.51
CA CYS A 142 -5.84 10.93 -1.32
C CYS A 142 -5.70 12.38 -1.77
N LEU A 143 -4.95 13.21 -1.04
CA LEU A 143 -4.79 14.64 -1.37
C LEU A 143 -3.44 15.00 -1.98
N ASN A 144 -2.45 14.12 -1.90
CA ASN A 144 -1.25 14.26 -2.71
C ASN A 144 -1.57 14.00 -4.19
N PRO A 145 -0.77 14.57 -5.13
CA PRO A 145 -0.95 14.33 -6.54
C PRO A 145 -0.75 12.84 -6.89
N PRO A 146 -1.79 12.12 -7.35
CA PRO A 146 -1.65 10.73 -7.76
C PRO A 146 -0.58 10.55 -8.84
N VAL A 147 0.26 9.55 -8.69
CA VAL A 147 1.22 9.15 -9.71
C VAL A 147 0.58 8.12 -10.63
N ILE A 148 0.80 8.28 -11.93
CA ILE A 148 0.45 7.34 -12.99
C ILE A 148 1.72 6.95 -13.71
N TYR A 149 1.82 5.70 -14.16
CA TYR A 149 2.87 5.25 -15.06
C TYR A 149 2.30 4.92 -16.43
N GLU A 150 2.98 5.41 -17.47
CA GLU A 150 2.79 4.99 -18.86
C GLU A 150 4.16 4.66 -19.48
N LYS A 151 4.25 3.53 -20.17
CA LYS A 151 5.53 2.99 -20.66
C LYS A 151 6.33 3.99 -21.51
N ASP A 152 5.64 4.74 -22.35
CA ASP A 152 6.28 5.69 -23.26
C ASP A 152 6.56 7.06 -22.61
N ARG A 153 5.93 7.34 -21.47
CA ARG A 153 6.03 8.63 -20.78
C ARG A 153 6.80 8.55 -19.45
N GLY A 154 6.84 7.37 -18.84
CA GLY A 154 7.31 7.19 -17.46
C GLY A 154 6.27 7.62 -16.43
N TRP A 155 6.74 7.95 -15.23
CA TRP A 155 5.89 8.42 -14.14
C TRP A 155 5.54 9.89 -14.29
N PHE A 156 4.29 10.22 -14.11
CA PHE A 156 3.78 11.58 -14.07
C PHE A 156 2.65 11.69 -13.05
N THR A 157 2.23 12.90 -12.72
CA THR A 157 1.16 13.15 -11.75
C THR A 157 -0.08 13.73 -12.42
N THR A 158 -1.18 13.63 -11.70
CA THR A 158 -2.48 14.20 -12.06
C THR A 158 -3.10 14.91 -10.86
N PRO A 159 -4.16 15.71 -11.02
CA PRO A 159 -4.91 16.22 -9.87
C PRO A 159 -5.50 15.09 -9.02
N PRO A 160 -5.61 15.25 -7.70
CA PRO A 160 -6.33 14.32 -6.84
C PRO A 160 -7.73 14.00 -7.35
N PHE A 161 -8.17 12.76 -7.14
CA PHE A 161 -9.48 12.25 -7.58
C PHE A 161 -9.69 12.26 -9.10
N SER A 162 -8.63 12.27 -9.88
CA SER A 162 -8.72 12.20 -11.36
C SER A 162 -9.21 10.85 -11.85
N GLU A 163 -9.68 10.82 -13.09
CA GLU A 163 -10.17 9.63 -13.81
C GLU A 163 -11.18 8.80 -13.01
N PRO A 164 -12.30 9.39 -12.54
CA PRO A 164 -13.31 8.65 -11.80
C PRO A 164 -13.90 7.53 -12.68
N GLU A 165 -14.15 6.37 -12.06
CA GLU A 165 -14.84 5.25 -12.67
C GLU A 165 -15.68 4.52 -11.63
N VAL A 166 -16.72 3.81 -12.07
CA VAL A 166 -17.46 2.87 -11.20
C VAL A 166 -16.92 1.48 -11.46
N PHE A 167 -16.33 0.88 -10.43
CA PHE A 167 -15.81 -0.48 -10.49
C PHE A 167 -16.76 -1.44 -9.76
N GLU A 168 -17.04 -2.59 -10.38
CA GLU A 168 -17.90 -3.62 -9.81
C GLU A 168 -17.07 -4.57 -8.96
N PHE A 169 -17.13 -4.40 -7.64
CA PHE A 169 -16.40 -5.25 -6.70
C PHE A 169 -17.13 -6.56 -6.44
N PRO A 170 -16.39 -7.67 -6.28
CA PRO A 170 -16.95 -9.01 -6.07
C PRO A 170 -17.55 -9.21 -4.68
N GLU A 171 -18.07 -10.41 -4.43
CA GLU A 171 -18.51 -10.92 -3.13
C GLU A 171 -19.64 -10.10 -2.48
N GLY A 172 -20.45 -9.39 -3.29
CA GLY A 172 -21.59 -8.61 -2.84
C GLY A 172 -21.24 -7.21 -2.32
N ILE A 173 -20.01 -6.74 -2.55
CA ILE A 173 -19.63 -5.34 -2.30
C ILE A 173 -20.37 -4.45 -3.30
N GLY A 174 -20.36 -4.83 -4.61
CA GLY A 174 -21.09 -4.15 -5.67
C GLY A 174 -20.35 -2.95 -6.27
N PRO A 175 -21.06 -2.06 -6.98
CA PRO A 175 -20.47 -0.93 -7.68
C PRO A 175 -20.02 0.16 -6.69
N VAL A 176 -18.76 0.58 -6.81
CA VAL A 176 -18.19 1.69 -6.02
C VAL A 176 -17.47 2.64 -6.94
N GLU A 177 -17.65 3.94 -6.74
CA GLU A 177 -16.89 4.97 -7.46
C GLU A 177 -15.44 4.98 -6.97
N CYS A 178 -14.51 4.79 -7.90
CA CYS A 178 -13.07 4.76 -7.69
C CYS A 178 -12.40 5.95 -8.36
N VAL A 179 -11.39 6.51 -7.70
CA VAL A 179 -10.63 7.67 -8.17
C VAL A 179 -9.13 7.44 -7.99
N ASN A 180 -8.30 8.03 -8.85
CA ASN A 180 -6.86 7.98 -8.68
C ASN A 180 -6.44 8.62 -7.36
N VAL A 181 -5.56 7.94 -6.64
CA VAL A 181 -4.85 8.43 -5.45
C VAL A 181 -3.37 8.11 -5.56
N GLU A 182 -2.53 8.75 -4.75
CA GLU A 182 -1.11 8.41 -4.68
C GLU A 182 -0.93 7.08 -3.95
N HIS A 183 -0.21 6.13 -4.58
CA HIS A 183 0.07 4.85 -3.94
C HIS A 183 1.34 4.18 -4.49
N GLU A 184 1.93 3.28 -3.70
CA GLU A 184 3.26 2.69 -3.92
C GLU A 184 3.33 1.77 -5.13
N GLU A 185 2.27 1.01 -5.43
CA GLU A 185 2.26 0.02 -6.51
C GLU A 185 2.56 0.61 -7.88
N VAL A 186 2.11 1.85 -8.11
CA VAL A 186 2.40 2.56 -9.37
C VAL A 186 3.91 2.80 -9.53
N LEU A 187 4.64 2.84 -8.42
CA LEU A 187 6.10 3.03 -8.39
C LEU A 187 6.86 1.71 -8.33
N LEU A 188 6.23 0.64 -7.82
CA LEU A 188 6.83 -0.68 -7.66
C LEU A 188 6.64 -1.54 -8.90
N MET A 189 5.41 -1.76 -9.36
CA MET A 189 5.08 -2.69 -10.45
C MET A 189 5.89 -2.46 -11.72
N PRO A 190 6.09 -1.22 -12.23
CA PRO A 190 6.86 -0.99 -13.45
C PRO A 190 8.36 -1.33 -13.35
N ARG A 191 8.87 -1.54 -12.13
CA ARG A 191 10.27 -1.98 -11.92
C ARG A 191 10.46 -3.47 -12.19
N TRP A 192 9.39 -4.25 -12.09
CA TRP A 192 9.42 -5.72 -12.07
C TRP A 192 8.53 -6.37 -13.13
N VAL A 193 7.53 -5.64 -13.64
CA VAL A 193 6.57 -6.11 -14.64
C VAL A 193 6.53 -5.13 -15.80
N ASP A 194 6.68 -5.65 -17.02
CA ASP A 194 6.53 -4.85 -18.24
C ASP A 194 5.02 -4.66 -18.50
N ALA A 195 4.53 -3.44 -18.30
CA ALA A 195 3.15 -3.06 -18.51
C ALA A 195 3.05 -1.73 -19.25
N GLY A 196 2.04 -1.58 -20.09
CA GLY A 196 1.79 -0.35 -20.85
C GLY A 196 1.39 0.81 -19.93
N ARG A 197 0.56 0.54 -18.92
CA ARG A 197 0.06 1.54 -17.95
C ARG A 197 -0.08 0.91 -16.56
N VAL A 198 0.14 1.72 -15.52
CA VAL A 198 -0.13 1.33 -14.12
C VAL A 198 -0.85 2.46 -13.40
N THR A 199 -1.95 2.11 -12.73
CA THR A 199 -2.79 3.03 -11.96
C THR A 199 -3.17 2.42 -10.61
N PHE A 200 -3.47 3.29 -9.65
CA PHE A 200 -4.09 2.91 -8.38
C PHE A 200 -5.34 3.76 -8.15
N LYS A 201 -6.47 3.13 -7.83
CA LYS A 201 -7.71 3.84 -7.54
C LYS A 201 -8.37 3.30 -6.27
N TYR A 202 -8.73 4.22 -5.36
CA TYR A 202 -9.57 3.92 -4.20
C TYR A 202 -11.06 4.09 -4.51
N GLY A 203 -11.84 3.13 -4.08
CA GLY A 203 -13.29 3.18 -3.97
C GLY A 203 -13.71 3.88 -2.67
N LEU A 204 -13.59 5.20 -2.64
CA LEU A 204 -13.88 6.01 -1.45
C LEU A 204 -15.37 6.33 -1.30
N GLY A 205 -16.10 6.40 -2.41
CA GLY A 205 -17.46 6.90 -2.47
C GLY A 205 -17.55 8.43 -2.37
N GLU A 206 -18.66 8.99 -2.85
CA GLU A 206 -18.87 10.44 -2.99
C GLU A 206 -18.78 11.19 -1.65
N GLU A 207 -19.35 10.65 -0.58
CA GLU A 207 -19.35 11.31 0.73
C GLU A 207 -17.94 11.49 1.29
N PHE A 208 -17.11 10.46 1.22
CA PHE A 208 -15.74 10.50 1.71
C PHE A 208 -14.87 11.48 0.91
N ILE A 209 -15.00 11.45 -0.43
CA ILE A 209 -14.32 12.40 -1.33
C ILE A 209 -14.70 13.84 -0.98
N ASN A 210 -15.98 14.11 -0.77
CA ASN A 210 -16.46 15.44 -0.39
C ASN A 210 -15.86 15.94 0.93
N VAL A 211 -15.78 15.06 1.95
CA VAL A 211 -15.13 15.40 3.24
C VAL A 211 -13.67 15.76 3.04
N LEU A 212 -12.90 14.96 2.30
CA LEU A 212 -11.49 15.23 2.00
C LEU A 212 -11.31 16.55 1.25
N GLN A 213 -12.15 16.85 0.26
CA GLN A 213 -12.12 18.11 -0.47
C GLN A 213 -12.40 19.31 0.44
N VAL A 214 -13.31 19.18 1.41
CA VAL A 214 -13.59 20.25 2.39
C VAL A 214 -12.39 20.45 3.31
N LEU A 215 -11.77 19.38 3.83
CA LEU A 215 -10.55 19.48 4.63
C LEU A 215 -9.44 20.22 3.88
N HIS A 216 -9.24 19.89 2.59
CA HIS A 216 -8.27 20.56 1.75
C HIS A 216 -8.57 22.06 1.56
N LYS A 217 -9.82 22.40 1.23
CA LYS A 217 -10.25 23.81 1.08
C LYS A 217 -10.04 24.64 2.33
N LEU A 218 -10.14 24.02 3.50
CA LEU A 218 -9.91 24.66 4.81
C LEU A 218 -8.43 24.66 5.22
N GLY A 219 -7.53 23.98 4.51
CA GLY A 219 -6.13 23.79 4.86
C GLY A 219 -5.93 22.87 6.08
N LEU A 220 -6.93 22.04 6.38
CA LEU A 220 -6.90 21.10 7.51
C LEU A 220 -6.11 19.82 7.18
N ASP A 221 -5.76 19.60 5.94
CA ASP A 221 -4.85 18.57 5.44
C ASP A 221 -3.36 18.90 5.65
N SER A 222 -3.05 20.15 5.98
CA SER A 222 -1.66 20.64 6.11
C SER A 222 -0.95 20.05 7.34
N THR A 223 0.29 19.59 7.13
CA THR A 223 1.22 19.21 8.20
C THR A 223 2.06 20.40 8.72
N ILE A 224 1.98 21.58 8.08
CA ILE A 224 2.72 22.78 8.49
C ILE A 224 2.07 23.34 9.75
N PRO A 225 2.81 23.43 10.89
CA PRO A 225 2.24 23.91 12.15
C PRO A 225 1.76 25.35 12.07
N VAL A 226 0.55 25.59 12.55
CA VAL A 226 -0.04 26.93 12.71
C VAL A 226 -0.11 27.32 14.18
N GLN A 227 -0.07 28.63 14.48
CA GLN A 227 -0.14 29.14 15.84
C GLN A 227 -1.59 29.22 16.32
N VAL A 228 -1.92 28.48 17.37
CA VAL A 228 -3.26 28.49 17.99
C VAL A 228 -3.10 28.70 19.49
N GLY A 229 -3.62 29.81 20.03
CA GLY A 229 -3.67 30.05 21.47
C GLY A 229 -2.32 29.93 22.22
N GLY A 230 -1.19 30.21 21.59
CA GLY A 230 0.13 30.10 22.21
C GLY A 230 0.88 28.79 21.97
N VAL A 231 0.27 27.80 21.33
CA VAL A 231 0.91 26.53 20.93
C VAL A 231 0.94 26.41 19.40
N LYS A 232 1.93 25.68 18.88
CA LYS A 232 1.98 25.31 17.46
C LYS A 232 1.35 23.94 17.29
N VAL A 233 0.40 23.82 16.38
CA VAL A 233 -0.28 22.55 16.08
C VAL A 233 -0.33 22.31 14.57
N SER A 234 -0.15 21.08 14.14
CA SER A 234 -0.40 20.66 12.76
C SER A 234 -1.91 20.53 12.57
N PRO A 235 -2.52 21.18 11.56
CA PRO A 235 -3.95 21.03 11.29
C PRO A 235 -4.37 19.57 11.07
N ARG A 236 -3.61 18.81 10.29
CA ARG A 236 -3.86 17.37 10.03
C ARG A 236 -3.87 16.54 11.32
N ASP A 237 -2.92 16.81 12.26
CA ASP A 237 -2.87 16.09 13.52
C ASP A 237 -4.11 16.37 14.38
N VAL A 238 -4.67 17.59 14.29
CA VAL A 238 -5.94 17.92 14.97
C VAL A 238 -7.10 17.12 14.36
N VAL A 239 -7.19 17.05 13.04
CA VAL A 239 -8.21 16.22 12.35
C VAL A 239 -8.09 14.76 12.79
N ALA A 240 -6.89 14.21 12.78
CA ALA A 240 -6.65 12.83 13.20
C ALA A 240 -7.01 12.59 14.69
N ALA A 241 -6.77 13.56 15.55
CA ALA A 241 -7.05 13.45 16.98
C ALA A 241 -8.53 13.55 17.36
N VAL A 242 -9.36 14.23 16.54
CA VAL A 242 -10.80 14.41 16.85
C VAL A 242 -11.67 13.32 16.24
N LEU A 243 -11.18 12.60 15.24
CA LEU A 243 -11.89 11.47 14.64
C LEU A 243 -11.74 10.19 15.47
N PRO A 244 -12.71 9.28 15.41
CA PRO A 244 -12.60 8.00 16.10
C PRO A 244 -11.40 7.19 15.57
N ASN A 245 -10.69 6.54 16.51
CA ASN A 245 -9.56 5.69 16.14
C ASN A 245 -10.06 4.40 15.47
N PRO A 246 -9.69 4.13 14.21
CA PRO A 246 -10.13 2.94 13.46
C PRO A 246 -9.82 1.61 14.16
N ALA A 247 -8.76 1.54 14.93
CA ALA A 247 -8.40 0.33 15.70
C ALA A 247 -9.44 -0.09 16.73
N HIS A 248 -10.33 0.82 17.14
CA HIS A 248 -11.37 0.58 18.14
C HIS A 248 -12.78 0.51 17.55
N LEU A 249 -12.91 0.47 16.22
CA LEU A 249 -14.21 0.49 15.56
C LEU A 249 -14.70 -0.89 15.10
N GLY A 250 -13.92 -1.95 15.26
CA GLY A 250 -14.23 -3.28 14.74
C GLY A 250 -15.63 -3.79 15.14
N ASP A 251 -16.03 -3.64 16.41
CA ASP A 251 -17.35 -4.07 16.92
C ASP A 251 -18.53 -3.19 16.42
N ARG A 252 -18.23 -2.06 15.78
CA ARG A 252 -19.21 -1.13 15.21
C ARG A 252 -19.21 -1.12 13.70
N MET A 253 -18.29 -1.87 13.11
CA MET A 253 -18.10 -1.96 11.67
C MET A 253 -18.79 -3.21 11.14
N SER A 254 -19.43 -3.10 9.98
CA SER A 254 -20.02 -4.21 9.23
C SER A 254 -19.70 -4.05 7.75
N GLY A 255 -19.78 -5.15 7.01
CA GLY A 255 -19.49 -5.16 5.59
C GLY A 255 -18.12 -5.76 5.26
N LYS A 256 -17.66 -5.53 4.05
CA LYS A 256 -16.45 -6.15 3.48
C LYS A 256 -15.52 -5.11 2.88
N THR A 257 -14.23 -5.41 2.90
CA THR A 257 -13.21 -4.70 2.12
C THR A 257 -12.63 -5.64 1.06
N CYS A 258 -12.29 -5.11 -0.08
CA CYS A 258 -11.69 -5.80 -1.21
C CYS A 258 -10.50 -5.01 -1.72
N ALA A 259 -9.35 -5.65 -1.76
CA ALA A 259 -8.13 -5.14 -2.37
C ALA A 259 -7.74 -6.05 -3.53
N GLY A 260 -7.33 -5.51 -4.66
CA GLY A 260 -6.98 -6.34 -5.78
C GLY A 260 -6.43 -5.63 -7.00
N LEU A 261 -5.95 -6.44 -7.93
CA LEU A 261 -5.35 -6.02 -9.18
C LEU A 261 -6.22 -6.41 -10.38
N TRP A 262 -6.73 -5.42 -11.08
CA TRP A 262 -7.31 -5.60 -12.40
C TRP A 262 -6.20 -5.57 -13.46
N VAL A 263 -6.18 -6.58 -14.32
CA VAL A 263 -5.17 -6.74 -15.36
C VAL A 263 -5.88 -6.86 -16.70
N LYS A 264 -5.42 -6.08 -17.68
CA LYS A 264 -5.89 -6.11 -19.05
C LYS A 264 -4.72 -6.31 -20.01
N GLY A 265 -4.92 -7.12 -21.05
CA GLY A 265 -3.89 -7.35 -22.07
C GLY A 265 -4.19 -8.56 -22.93
N THR A 266 -3.14 -9.22 -23.43
CA THR A 266 -3.19 -10.43 -24.23
C THR A 266 -2.83 -11.65 -23.36
N GLY A 267 -3.70 -12.63 -23.30
CA GLY A 267 -3.46 -13.89 -22.59
C GLY A 267 -2.34 -14.72 -23.19
N LYS A 268 -1.87 -15.74 -22.46
CA LYS A 268 -0.88 -16.71 -22.94
C LYS A 268 -1.36 -17.51 -24.16
N ASP A 269 -2.66 -17.59 -24.37
CA ASP A 269 -3.34 -18.19 -25.51
C ASP A 269 -3.44 -17.25 -26.73
N GLY A 270 -2.98 -16.01 -26.62
CA GLY A 270 -3.02 -14.99 -27.66
C GLY A 270 -4.37 -14.25 -27.77
N ALA A 271 -5.36 -14.56 -26.92
CA ALA A 271 -6.64 -13.87 -26.90
C ALA A 271 -6.64 -12.62 -25.99
N PRO A 272 -7.44 -11.59 -26.29
CA PRO A 272 -7.68 -10.49 -25.34
C PRO A 272 -8.21 -11.06 -24.02
N ARG A 273 -7.68 -10.54 -22.90
CA ARG A 273 -8.04 -11.03 -21.57
C ARG A 273 -8.12 -9.88 -20.58
N GLN A 274 -9.09 -9.99 -19.65
CA GLN A 274 -9.18 -9.17 -18.46
C GLN A 274 -9.38 -10.08 -17.25
N VAL A 275 -8.70 -9.79 -16.15
CA VAL A 275 -8.79 -10.56 -14.91
C VAL A 275 -8.74 -9.59 -13.73
N TYR A 276 -9.53 -9.84 -12.71
CA TYR A 276 -9.38 -9.19 -11.41
C TYR A 276 -8.93 -10.22 -10.37
N LEU A 277 -7.70 -10.08 -9.89
CA LEU A 277 -7.11 -10.88 -8.82
C LEU A 277 -7.33 -10.12 -7.51
N TYR A 278 -8.03 -10.71 -6.55
CA TYR A 278 -8.48 -9.98 -5.38
C TYR A 278 -8.45 -10.78 -4.09
N HIS A 279 -8.49 -10.06 -2.99
CA HIS A 279 -8.67 -10.59 -1.65
C HIS A 279 -9.78 -9.80 -0.94
N VAL A 280 -10.80 -10.50 -0.45
CA VAL A 280 -11.95 -9.91 0.27
C VAL A 280 -11.93 -10.36 1.71
N VAL A 281 -12.15 -9.42 2.63
CA VAL A 281 -12.31 -9.69 4.06
C VAL A 281 -13.65 -9.16 4.56
N ASP A 282 -14.40 -10.02 5.23
CA ASP A 282 -15.64 -9.68 5.94
C ASP A 282 -15.29 -9.29 7.38
N ASN A 283 -15.80 -8.13 7.84
CA ASN A 283 -15.47 -7.62 9.17
C ASN A 283 -15.99 -8.50 10.30
N ASP A 284 -17.22 -9.03 10.18
CA ASP A 284 -17.78 -9.89 11.21
C ASP A 284 -16.99 -11.19 11.36
N TRP A 285 -16.48 -11.71 10.23
CA TRP A 285 -15.60 -12.87 10.25
C TRP A 285 -14.26 -12.54 10.91
N SER A 286 -13.57 -11.47 10.50
CA SER A 286 -12.25 -11.13 11.04
C SER A 286 -12.29 -10.78 12.52
N MET A 287 -13.36 -10.09 12.98
CA MET A 287 -13.58 -9.81 14.39
C MET A 287 -13.81 -11.09 15.20
N ARG A 288 -14.62 -12.03 14.70
CA ARG A 288 -14.92 -13.29 15.40
C ARG A 288 -13.69 -14.20 15.50
N GLU A 289 -12.90 -14.33 14.43
CA GLU A 289 -11.79 -15.28 14.37
C GLU A 289 -10.48 -14.70 14.96
N TYR A 290 -10.25 -13.39 14.82
CA TYR A 290 -8.97 -12.75 15.17
C TYR A 290 -9.08 -11.57 16.13
N GLY A 291 -10.29 -11.08 16.40
CA GLY A 291 -10.50 -9.88 17.23
C GLY A 291 -9.96 -8.60 16.60
N ALA A 292 -9.80 -8.58 15.30
CA ALA A 292 -9.27 -7.45 14.53
C ALA A 292 -10.24 -7.07 13.41
N GLN A 293 -10.43 -5.77 13.19
CA GLN A 293 -11.27 -5.28 12.09
C GLN A 293 -10.65 -5.62 10.72
N ALA A 294 -11.50 -5.70 9.69
CA ALA A 294 -11.17 -6.25 8.37
C ALA A 294 -9.91 -5.65 7.75
N VAL A 295 -9.76 -4.33 7.74
CA VAL A 295 -8.62 -3.64 7.12
C VAL A 295 -7.32 -3.93 7.89
N VAL A 296 -7.36 -3.95 9.23
CA VAL A 296 -6.19 -4.26 10.07
C VAL A 296 -5.73 -5.70 9.83
N TRP A 297 -6.66 -6.65 9.82
CA TRP A 297 -6.32 -8.05 9.57
C TRP A 297 -5.75 -8.25 8.16
N GLN A 298 -6.37 -7.64 7.16
CA GLN A 298 -5.97 -7.75 5.77
C GLN A 298 -4.54 -7.18 5.54
N THR A 299 -4.24 -6.03 6.14
CA THR A 299 -2.91 -5.41 6.07
C THR A 299 -1.85 -6.25 6.77
N ALA A 300 -2.18 -6.84 7.92
CA ALA A 300 -1.22 -7.58 8.74
C ALA A 300 -0.86 -8.98 8.19
N LEU A 301 -1.69 -9.57 7.33
CA LEU A 301 -1.50 -10.95 6.86
C LEU A 301 -0.20 -11.12 6.07
N ASN A 302 0.05 -10.26 5.09
CA ASN A 302 1.16 -10.43 4.15
C ASN A 302 2.54 -10.25 4.79
N PRO A 303 2.79 -9.25 5.66
CA PRO A 303 4.07 -9.17 6.36
C PRO A 303 4.33 -10.38 7.25
N VAL A 304 3.31 -10.98 7.86
CA VAL A 304 3.47 -12.23 8.64
C VAL A 304 3.85 -13.39 7.73
N VAL A 305 3.18 -13.55 6.58
CA VAL A 305 3.54 -14.57 5.57
C VAL A 305 4.98 -14.37 5.09
N ALA A 306 5.38 -13.13 4.81
CA ALA A 306 6.76 -12.81 4.41
C ALA A 306 7.77 -13.18 5.49
N LEU A 307 7.49 -12.89 6.77
CA LEU A 307 8.34 -13.29 7.90
C LEU A 307 8.45 -14.80 8.03
N GLU A 308 7.37 -15.55 7.86
CA GLU A 308 7.41 -17.02 7.85
C GLU A 308 8.27 -17.58 6.72
N LEU A 309 8.16 -17.01 5.51
CA LEU A 309 8.98 -17.41 4.36
C LEU A 309 10.45 -17.08 4.56
N LEU A 310 10.78 -15.95 5.18
CA LEU A 310 12.14 -15.60 5.57
C LEU A 310 12.68 -16.52 6.69
N ALA A 311 11.90 -16.73 7.74
CA ALA A 311 12.31 -17.55 8.88
C ALA A 311 12.49 -19.03 8.52
N SER A 312 11.67 -19.55 7.59
CA SER A 312 11.81 -20.92 7.09
C SER A 312 12.92 -21.10 6.05
N GLY A 313 13.57 -20.01 5.60
CA GLY A 313 14.60 -20.02 4.57
C GLY A 313 14.09 -20.26 3.14
N VAL A 314 12.76 -20.26 2.92
CA VAL A 314 12.16 -20.30 1.58
C VAL A 314 12.53 -19.03 0.82
N TRP A 315 12.43 -17.88 1.49
CA TRP A 315 13.06 -16.65 1.06
C TRP A 315 14.38 -16.49 1.80
N SER A 316 15.49 -16.41 1.08
CA SER A 316 16.81 -16.18 1.65
C SER A 316 17.34 -14.82 1.22
N ASN A 317 18.36 -14.30 1.92
CA ASN A 317 19.11 -13.09 1.54
C ASN A 317 19.70 -13.15 0.13
N MET A 318 19.63 -14.30 -0.53
CA MET A 318 19.99 -14.50 -1.94
C MET A 318 18.89 -14.12 -2.93
N VAL A 319 17.71 -13.73 -2.46
CA VAL A 319 16.74 -13.02 -3.30
C VAL A 319 17.24 -11.56 -3.41
N ARG A 320 18.38 -11.43 -4.09
CA ARG A 320 18.85 -10.16 -4.62
C ARG A 320 17.68 -9.54 -5.38
N CYS A 321 17.51 -8.23 -5.28
CA CYS A 321 16.87 -7.45 -6.32
C CYS A 321 17.57 -7.77 -7.64
N ARG A 322 17.30 -8.92 -8.24
CA ARG A 322 17.84 -9.30 -9.54
C ARG A 322 17.14 -8.44 -10.57
N ARG A 323 17.90 -7.61 -11.24
CA ARG A 323 17.54 -7.14 -12.58
C ARG A 323 16.90 -8.31 -13.32
N ALA A 324 15.70 -8.11 -13.83
CA ALA A 324 15.01 -9.07 -14.67
C ALA A 324 15.95 -9.57 -15.76
N GLY A 325 16.25 -10.87 -15.79
CA GLY A 325 17.12 -11.41 -16.83
C GLY A 325 17.48 -12.90 -16.73
N THR A 326 17.13 -13.62 -15.66
CA THR A 326 17.32 -15.09 -15.68
C THR A 326 16.28 -15.77 -14.82
N GLY A 327 15.50 -16.66 -15.44
CA GLY A 327 14.44 -17.43 -14.79
C GLY A 327 14.93 -18.24 -13.59
N GLY A 328 14.30 -18.01 -12.46
CA GLY A 328 14.29 -18.90 -11.31
C GLY A 328 12.84 -19.35 -11.05
N PRO A 329 12.61 -20.46 -10.37
CA PRO A 329 11.26 -21.00 -10.19
C PRO A 329 10.38 -19.99 -9.45
N ALA A 330 9.17 -19.79 -9.99
CA ALA A 330 8.12 -18.97 -9.38
C ALA A 330 7.93 -19.36 -7.91
N ALA A 331 7.83 -18.35 -7.04
CA ALA A 331 7.42 -18.57 -5.68
C ALA A 331 5.97 -19.10 -5.71
N GLN A 332 5.79 -20.39 -5.50
CA GLN A 332 4.45 -20.95 -5.30
C GLN A 332 3.96 -20.43 -3.95
N ALA A 333 2.95 -19.58 -3.98
CA ALA A 333 2.20 -19.23 -2.78
C ALA A 333 1.62 -20.51 -2.19
N VAL A 334 2.02 -20.85 -0.97
CA VAL A 334 1.43 -21.97 -0.24
C VAL A 334 0.16 -21.45 0.43
N PRO A 335 -1.04 -21.93 0.05
CA PRO A 335 -2.27 -21.53 0.74
C PRO A 335 -2.25 -22.08 2.16
N GLY A 336 -2.43 -21.23 3.17
CA GLY A 336 -2.71 -21.65 4.52
C GLY A 336 -4.06 -22.38 4.60
N PRO A 337 -4.27 -23.25 5.60
CA PRO A 337 -5.51 -23.98 5.77
C PRO A 337 -6.63 -23.01 6.19
N GLY A 338 -7.43 -22.57 5.22
CA GLY A 338 -8.62 -21.74 5.44
C GLY A 338 -8.79 -20.55 4.49
N ASP A 339 -7.72 -20.02 3.93
CA ASP A 339 -7.79 -18.86 3.04
C ASP A 339 -7.88 -19.30 1.59
N ARG A 340 -9.05 -19.10 0.99
CA ARG A 340 -9.25 -19.33 -0.43
C ARG A 340 -8.85 -18.10 -1.21
N LEU A 341 -7.66 -18.10 -1.78
CA LEU A 341 -7.32 -17.21 -2.87
C LEU A 341 -8.33 -17.49 -4.00
N ARG A 342 -9.24 -16.53 -4.25
CA ARG A 342 -10.24 -16.69 -5.30
C ARG A 342 -9.80 -15.89 -6.52
N VAL A 343 -9.67 -16.59 -7.63
CA VAL A 343 -9.49 -16.00 -8.95
C VAL A 343 -10.87 -16.00 -9.61
N ALA A 344 -11.44 -14.82 -9.83
CA ALA A 344 -12.63 -14.69 -10.66
C ALA A 344 -12.18 -14.49 -12.12
N LEU A 345 -12.43 -15.48 -12.95
CA LEU A 345 -12.32 -15.36 -14.40
C LEU A 345 -13.67 -14.86 -14.90
N GLY A 346 -13.74 -13.58 -15.25
CA GLY A 346 -14.88 -13.03 -15.98
C GLY A 346 -14.69 -13.30 -17.47
N ASP A 347 -15.56 -14.11 -18.05
CA ASP A 347 -15.73 -14.16 -19.50
C ASP A 347 -16.47 -12.87 -19.91
N ALA A 348 -15.82 -12.01 -20.68
CA ALA A 348 -16.43 -10.87 -21.36
C ALA A 348 -16.73 -11.22 -22.81
#